data_6af42c7570686612f52edbf7941754c4
#
_entry.id   6af42c7570686612f52edbf7941754c4
#
_cell.length_a   1.000
_cell.length_b   1.000
_cell.length_c   1.000
_cell.angle_alpha   90.00
_cell.angle_beta   90.00
_cell.angle_gamma   90.00
#
_symmetry.space_group_name_H-M   'P 1'
#
loop_
_entity.id
_entity.type
_entity.pdbx_description
1 polymer ?
#
loop_
_entity_poly.entity_id
_entity_poly.type
_entity_poly.pdbx_seq_one_letter_code
_entity_poly.pdbx_strand_id
1 'polypeptide(L)'
;MSTSSFKIAHKLLTGPGAIEQLAAELTRLDIDNPLIVTDAALVKSGTVQLALAQLGDRPYEIFDRVLPDPEIAIVEDCMQAYREGGHDGLIGVGGGSAIDIAKSVAAYAGYHGALEDLFGVDQVPRKGPPLIAIPTTAGTGSEVTNVAILSDKAAQLKKGIVSDYLLPDVALIS
;
A
#
# COMPACT_ATOMS: atom_id res chain seq x y z
N MET A 1 4.07 -24.34 -26.63
CA MET A 1 3.92 -24.47 -25.18
C MET A 1 3.70 -23.08 -24.58
N SER A 2 2.62 -22.88 -23.85
CA SER A 2 2.40 -21.62 -23.13
C SER A 2 3.13 -21.68 -21.80
N THR A 3 3.91 -20.64 -21.49
CA THR A 3 4.55 -20.50 -20.19
C THR A 3 3.62 -19.67 -19.30
N SER A 4 3.25 -20.20 -18.14
CA SER A 4 2.53 -19.42 -17.15
C SER A 4 3.48 -18.94 -16.05
N SER A 5 3.30 -17.71 -15.64
CA SER A 5 4.07 -17.06 -14.58
C SER A 5 3.13 -16.64 -13.46
N PHE A 6 3.52 -16.93 -12.23
CA PHE A 6 2.78 -16.52 -11.03
C PHE A 6 3.72 -15.73 -10.10
N LYS A 7 3.29 -14.53 -9.72
CA LYS A 7 4.03 -13.67 -8.80
C LYS A 7 3.13 -13.21 -7.67
N ILE A 8 3.67 -13.21 -6.46
CA ILE A 8 2.99 -12.76 -5.24
C ILE A 8 3.85 -11.73 -4.52
N ALA A 9 3.42 -11.25 -3.36
CA ALA A 9 4.25 -10.42 -2.49
C ALA A 9 5.62 -11.06 -2.30
N HIS A 10 6.66 -10.25 -2.18
CA HIS A 10 8.04 -10.73 -2.06
C HIS A 10 8.25 -11.56 -0.80
N LYS A 11 7.51 -11.25 0.26
CA LYS A 11 7.53 -12.01 1.52
C LYS A 11 6.13 -12.05 2.09
N LEU A 12 5.70 -13.23 2.51
CA LEU A 12 4.39 -13.44 3.12
C LEU A 12 4.60 -14.03 4.52
N LEU A 13 4.14 -13.31 5.53
CA LEU A 13 4.15 -13.76 6.93
C LEU A 13 2.71 -13.93 7.39
N THR A 14 2.34 -15.14 7.78
CA THR A 14 0.96 -15.48 8.16
C THR A 14 0.92 -16.17 9.51
N GLY A 15 -0.18 -16.00 10.19
CA GLY A 15 -0.48 -16.69 11.45
C GLY A 15 -0.62 -15.76 12.65
N PRO A 16 -1.03 -16.31 13.80
CA PRO A 16 -1.15 -15.52 15.01
C PRO A 16 0.17 -14.83 15.37
N GLY A 17 0.11 -13.54 15.67
CA GLY A 17 1.31 -12.76 16.01
C GLY A 17 2.15 -12.32 14.81
N ALA A 18 1.70 -12.50 13.56
CA ALA A 18 2.44 -12.02 12.39
C ALA A 18 2.74 -10.51 12.47
N ILE A 19 1.84 -9.72 13.04
CA ILE A 19 2.03 -8.28 13.22
C ILE A 19 3.28 -7.94 14.05
N GLU A 20 3.68 -8.81 14.96
CA GLU A 20 4.88 -8.61 15.80
C GLU A 20 6.17 -8.62 14.99
N GLN A 21 6.12 -9.13 13.77
CA GLN A 21 7.26 -9.12 12.85
C GLN A 21 7.45 -7.77 12.14
N LEU A 22 6.52 -6.83 12.30
CA LEU A 22 6.56 -5.56 11.59
C LEU A 22 7.85 -4.78 11.87
N ALA A 23 8.28 -4.69 13.13
CA ALA A 23 9.50 -3.98 13.50
C ALA A 23 10.74 -4.53 12.77
N ALA A 24 10.89 -5.84 12.71
CA ALA A 24 12.00 -6.49 12.02
C ALA A 24 11.95 -6.24 10.51
N GLU A 25 10.77 -6.25 9.91
CA GLU A 25 10.61 -6.00 8.49
C GLU A 25 10.88 -4.54 8.12
N LEU A 26 10.47 -3.60 8.95
CA LEU A 26 10.81 -2.19 8.78
C LEU A 26 12.33 -1.97 8.79
N THR A 27 13.03 -2.59 9.72
CA THR A 27 14.49 -2.53 9.79
C THR A 27 15.12 -3.15 8.55
N ARG A 28 14.66 -4.31 8.12
CA ARG A 28 15.19 -5.01 6.93
C ARG A 28 15.00 -4.18 5.65
N LEU A 29 13.89 -3.45 5.54
CA LEU A 29 13.57 -2.62 4.39
C LEU A 29 14.08 -1.20 4.49
N ASP A 30 14.81 -0.85 5.56
CA ASP A 30 15.31 0.50 5.83
C ASP A 30 14.21 1.56 5.89
N ILE A 31 13.07 1.21 6.46
CA ILE A 31 11.96 2.14 6.68
C ILE A 31 12.08 2.75 8.07
N ASP A 32 12.46 4.01 8.13
CA ASP A 32 12.64 4.75 9.37
C ASP A 32 11.51 5.74 9.67
N ASN A 33 10.75 6.14 8.66
CA ASN A 33 9.66 7.13 8.78
C ASN A 33 8.50 6.73 7.85
N PRO A 34 7.72 5.69 8.20
CA PRO A 34 6.64 5.22 7.33
C PRO A 34 5.44 6.15 7.32
N LEU A 35 4.72 6.19 6.20
CA LEU A 35 3.35 6.68 6.12
C LEU A 35 2.40 5.49 6.25
N ILE A 36 1.51 5.56 7.23
CA ILE A 36 0.46 4.56 7.42
C ILE A 36 -0.77 4.98 6.60
N VAL A 37 -1.19 4.14 5.67
CA VAL A 37 -2.35 4.40 4.80
C VAL A 37 -3.50 3.52 5.26
N THR A 38 -4.59 4.14 5.70
CA THR A 38 -5.71 3.45 6.33
C THR A 38 -7.01 4.26 6.21
N ASP A 39 -8.06 3.82 6.88
CA ASP A 39 -9.31 4.55 6.99
C ASP A 39 -9.59 4.99 8.44
N ALA A 40 -10.49 5.95 8.59
CA ALA A 40 -10.82 6.54 9.88
C ALA A 40 -11.47 5.52 10.84
N ALA A 41 -12.23 4.57 10.33
CA ALA A 41 -12.88 3.55 11.16
C ALA A 41 -11.85 2.63 11.84
N LEU A 42 -10.80 2.25 11.12
CA LEU A 42 -9.74 1.41 11.68
C LEU A 42 -8.86 2.15 12.68
N VAL A 43 -8.69 3.45 12.51
CA VAL A 43 -8.04 4.29 13.53
C VAL A 43 -8.90 4.34 14.78
N LYS A 44 -10.20 4.61 14.63
CA LYS A 44 -11.14 4.73 15.76
C LYS A 44 -11.33 3.42 16.52
N SER A 45 -11.36 2.29 15.82
CA SER A 45 -11.55 0.97 16.45
C SER A 45 -10.32 0.47 17.22
N GLY A 46 -9.18 1.10 17.04
CA GLY A 46 -7.92 0.67 17.65
C GLY A 46 -7.17 -0.39 16.83
N THR A 47 -7.68 -0.79 15.67
CA THR A 47 -7.01 -1.81 14.83
C THR A 47 -5.64 -1.32 14.36
N VAL A 48 -5.53 -0.06 13.95
CA VAL A 48 -4.27 0.54 13.51
C VAL A 48 -3.25 0.60 14.64
N GLN A 49 -3.70 0.72 15.90
CA GLN A 49 -2.81 0.75 17.07
C GLN A 49 -1.95 -0.50 17.18
N LEU A 50 -2.42 -1.65 16.71
CA LEU A 50 -1.64 -2.89 16.72
C LEU A 50 -0.36 -2.74 15.87
N ALA A 51 -0.45 -2.05 14.74
CA ALA A 51 0.70 -1.74 13.92
C ALA A 51 1.57 -0.64 14.53
N LEU A 52 0.95 0.42 15.05
CA LEU A 52 1.69 1.54 15.66
C LEU A 52 2.52 1.08 16.85
N ALA A 53 2.02 0.13 17.63
CA ALA A 53 2.74 -0.43 18.78
C ALA A 53 4.07 -1.09 18.40
N GLN A 54 4.23 -1.49 17.13
CA GLN A 54 5.44 -2.13 16.62
C GLN A 54 6.48 -1.15 16.08
N LEU A 55 6.16 0.13 15.99
CA LEU A 55 7.05 1.11 15.35
C LEU A 55 8.23 1.55 16.23
N GLY A 56 8.15 1.33 17.53
CA GLY A 56 9.17 1.81 18.47
C GLY A 56 9.26 3.33 18.44
N ASP A 57 10.47 3.87 18.36
CA ASP A 57 10.72 5.31 18.35
C ASP A 57 10.69 5.93 16.93
N ARG A 58 10.31 5.16 15.93
CA ARG A 58 10.24 5.67 14.56
C ARG A 58 9.19 6.76 14.46
N PRO A 59 9.50 7.90 13.84
CA PRO A 59 8.48 8.86 13.44
C PRO A 59 7.55 8.22 12.40
N TYR A 60 6.31 8.64 12.37
CA TYR A 60 5.33 8.20 11.40
C TYR A 60 4.23 9.25 11.25
N GLU A 61 3.46 9.14 10.18
CA GLU A 61 2.18 9.82 10.05
C GLU A 61 1.12 8.83 9.62
N ILE A 62 -0.14 9.17 9.88
CA ILE A 62 -1.31 8.38 9.49
C ILE A 62 -2.09 9.16 8.45
N PHE A 63 -2.25 8.58 7.27
CA PHE A 63 -3.21 9.04 6.29
C PHE A 63 -4.46 8.16 6.43
N ASP A 64 -5.53 8.71 7.00
CA ASP A 64 -6.74 7.96 7.37
C ASP A 64 -7.96 8.29 6.51
N ARG A 65 -7.75 8.86 5.34
CA ARG A 65 -8.82 9.33 4.46
C ARG A 65 -9.19 8.38 3.34
N VAL A 66 -8.77 7.12 3.43
CA VAL A 66 -9.19 6.09 2.46
C VAL A 66 -10.66 5.79 2.67
N LEU A 67 -11.41 5.78 1.57
CA LEU A 67 -12.82 5.42 1.54
C LEU A 67 -13.02 4.15 0.69
N PRO A 68 -14.14 3.43 0.88
CA PRO A 68 -14.52 2.38 -0.05
C PRO A 68 -14.56 2.94 -1.47
N ASP A 69 -14.21 2.12 -2.47
CA ASP A 69 -14.16 2.54 -3.86
C ASP A 69 -13.19 3.73 -4.05
N PRO A 70 -11.88 3.51 -3.83
CA PRO A 70 -10.92 4.61 -3.70
C PRO A 70 -10.77 5.39 -4.99
N GLU A 71 -10.82 6.71 -4.86
CA GLU A 71 -10.73 7.63 -5.98
C GLU A 71 -9.28 7.99 -6.32
N ILE A 72 -9.06 8.38 -7.58
CA ILE A 72 -7.78 8.90 -8.06
C ILE A 72 -7.33 10.11 -7.23
N ALA A 73 -8.26 11.00 -6.86
CA ALA A 73 -7.95 12.18 -6.04
C ALA A 73 -7.35 11.83 -4.68
N ILE A 74 -7.73 10.70 -4.09
CA ILE A 74 -7.17 10.23 -2.80
C ILE A 74 -5.72 9.82 -2.96
N VAL A 75 -5.34 9.26 -4.10
CA VAL A 75 -3.92 8.94 -4.38
C VAL A 75 -3.08 10.22 -4.41
N GLU A 76 -3.58 11.28 -5.04
CA GLU A 76 -2.88 12.57 -5.07
C GLU A 76 -2.72 13.16 -3.67
N ASP A 77 -3.78 13.15 -2.87
CA ASP A 77 -3.74 13.64 -1.49
C ASP A 77 -2.76 12.84 -0.63
N CYS A 78 -2.79 11.52 -0.76
CA CYS A 78 -1.90 10.63 -0.03
C CYS A 78 -0.44 10.83 -0.46
N MET A 79 -0.21 11.02 -1.76
CA MET A 79 1.12 11.31 -2.30
C MET A 79 1.68 12.61 -1.77
N GLN A 80 0.84 13.64 -1.66
CA GLN A 80 1.23 14.92 -1.07
C GLN A 80 1.67 14.73 0.39
N ALA A 81 0.89 14.00 1.19
CA ALA A 81 1.25 13.70 2.57
C ALA A 81 2.58 12.92 2.65
N TYR A 82 2.78 11.96 1.77
CA TYR A 82 4.01 11.19 1.69
C TYR A 82 5.24 12.09 1.45
N ARG A 83 5.15 12.98 0.49
CA ARG A 83 6.26 13.90 0.14
C ARG A 83 6.54 14.92 1.24
N GLU A 84 5.49 15.57 1.75
CA GLU A 84 5.61 16.62 2.78
C GLU A 84 6.17 16.09 4.10
N GLY A 85 5.82 14.85 4.45
CA GLY A 85 6.31 14.22 5.67
C GLY A 85 7.70 13.63 5.58
N GLY A 86 8.33 13.64 4.40
CA GLY A 86 9.65 13.04 4.20
C GLY A 86 9.67 11.54 4.45
N HIS A 87 8.58 10.86 4.13
CA HIS A 87 8.43 9.41 4.36
C HIS A 87 9.32 8.59 3.42
N ASP A 88 9.74 7.43 3.88
CA ASP A 88 10.66 6.54 3.16
C ASP A 88 10.08 5.14 2.92
N GLY A 89 8.82 4.94 3.25
CA GLY A 89 8.10 3.69 3.04
C GLY A 89 6.63 3.84 3.38
N LEU A 90 5.85 2.82 3.04
CA LEU A 90 4.42 2.81 3.21
C LEU A 90 3.97 1.54 3.94
N ILE A 91 3.02 1.71 4.85
CA ILE A 91 2.32 0.60 5.49
C ILE A 91 0.83 0.76 5.19
N GLY A 92 0.27 -0.11 4.37
CA GLY A 92 -1.17 -0.14 4.09
C GLY A 92 -1.86 -1.04 5.11
N VAL A 93 -2.74 -0.45 5.93
CA VAL A 93 -3.51 -1.19 6.94
C VAL A 93 -4.99 -1.07 6.61
N GLY A 94 -5.62 -2.16 6.27
CA GLY A 94 -7.04 -2.13 5.96
C GLY A 94 -7.48 -3.18 4.97
N GLY A 95 -8.59 -2.90 4.30
CA GLY A 95 -9.08 -3.70 3.20
C GLY A 95 -8.40 -3.40 1.88
N GLY A 96 -8.95 -3.91 0.80
CA GLY A 96 -8.42 -3.72 -0.54
C GLY A 96 -8.23 -2.25 -0.93
N SER A 97 -9.16 -1.37 -0.52
CA SER A 97 -9.07 0.06 -0.82
C SER A 97 -7.82 0.72 -0.24
N ALA A 98 -7.51 0.47 1.03
CA ALA A 98 -6.32 1.03 1.67
C ALA A 98 -5.03 0.50 1.04
N ILE A 99 -4.98 -0.80 0.77
CA ILE A 99 -3.81 -1.44 0.15
C ILE A 99 -3.62 -0.94 -1.29
N ASP A 100 -4.70 -0.79 -2.06
CA ASP A 100 -4.63 -0.28 -3.43
C ASP A 100 -4.15 1.18 -3.47
N ILE A 101 -4.59 2.02 -2.55
CA ILE A 101 -4.06 3.39 -2.42
C ILE A 101 -2.56 3.35 -2.08
N ALA A 102 -2.15 2.54 -1.11
CA ALA A 102 -0.74 2.43 -0.73
C ALA A 102 0.14 1.94 -1.90
N LYS A 103 -0.32 0.96 -2.66
CA LYS A 103 0.36 0.49 -3.89
C LYS A 103 0.50 1.60 -4.92
N SER A 104 -0.57 2.35 -5.15
CA SER A 104 -0.60 3.44 -6.13
C SER A 104 0.35 4.56 -5.75
N VAL A 105 0.39 4.92 -4.46
CA VAL A 105 1.33 5.93 -3.94
C VAL A 105 2.77 5.44 -4.05
N ALA A 106 3.05 4.17 -3.75
CA ALA A 106 4.40 3.61 -3.89
C ALA A 106 4.87 3.69 -5.35
N ALA A 107 4.03 3.30 -6.30
CA ALA A 107 4.35 3.41 -7.72
C ALA A 107 4.56 4.87 -8.16
N TYR A 108 3.68 5.76 -7.73
CA TYR A 108 3.72 7.18 -8.08
C TYR A 108 4.93 7.90 -7.47
N ALA A 109 5.32 7.53 -6.26
CA ALA A 109 6.48 8.12 -5.59
C ALA A 109 7.79 7.86 -6.32
N GLY A 110 7.90 6.77 -7.07
CA GLY A 110 9.04 6.44 -7.90
C GLY A 110 9.01 7.07 -9.30
N TYR A 111 8.00 7.89 -9.61
CA TYR A 111 7.78 8.42 -10.94
C TYR A 111 7.66 9.94 -10.93
N HIS A 112 8.23 10.62 -11.94
CA HIS A 112 8.26 12.08 -12.01
C HIS A 112 7.21 12.68 -12.97
N GLY A 113 6.40 11.86 -13.61
CA GLY A 113 5.32 12.29 -14.51
C GLY A 113 3.96 12.37 -13.82
N ALA A 114 2.91 12.31 -14.61
CA ALA A 114 1.54 12.31 -14.13
C ALA A 114 1.10 10.92 -13.69
N LEU A 115 0.21 10.85 -12.69
CA LEU A 115 -0.35 9.58 -12.22
C LEU A 115 -1.03 8.80 -13.35
N GLU A 116 -1.70 9.50 -14.26
CA GLU A 116 -2.41 8.92 -15.39
C GLU A 116 -1.50 8.10 -16.32
N ASP A 117 -0.21 8.42 -16.37
CA ASP A 117 0.76 7.68 -17.18
C ASP A 117 0.97 6.25 -16.67
N LEU A 118 0.61 5.97 -15.41
CA LEU A 118 0.82 4.68 -14.77
C LEU A 118 -0.34 3.70 -14.97
N PHE A 119 -1.49 4.18 -15.46
CA PHE A 119 -2.64 3.32 -15.70
C PHE A 119 -2.38 2.36 -16.88
N GLY A 120 -2.93 1.17 -16.75
CA GLY A 120 -2.76 0.10 -17.73
C GLY A 120 -1.80 -0.97 -17.25
N VAL A 121 -1.36 -1.81 -18.18
CA VAL A 121 -0.48 -2.95 -17.89
C VAL A 121 0.97 -2.58 -18.18
N ASP A 122 1.85 -2.82 -17.22
CA ASP A 122 3.31 -2.62 -17.33
C ASP A 122 3.72 -1.18 -17.68
N GLN A 123 2.97 -0.20 -17.21
CA GLN A 123 3.27 1.21 -17.44
C GLN A 123 4.12 1.84 -16.33
N VAL A 124 4.30 1.16 -15.20
CA VAL A 124 5.15 1.65 -14.11
C VAL A 124 6.62 1.41 -14.46
N PRO A 125 7.44 2.47 -14.56
CA PRO A 125 8.79 2.33 -15.11
C PRO A 125 9.81 1.73 -14.15
N ARG A 126 9.59 1.83 -12.83
CA ARG A 126 10.52 1.35 -11.81
C ARG A 126 9.79 1.09 -10.49
N LYS A 127 10.46 0.32 -9.62
CA LYS A 127 9.98 0.10 -8.27
C LYS A 127 10.06 1.39 -7.45
N GLY A 128 8.99 1.70 -6.73
CA GLY A 128 8.94 2.80 -5.78
C GLY A 128 9.49 2.41 -4.40
N PRO A 129 9.19 3.22 -3.36
CA PRO A 129 9.58 2.93 -1.99
C PRO A 129 9.00 1.62 -1.50
N PRO A 130 9.59 1.01 -0.46
CA PRO A 130 9.08 -0.24 0.09
C PRO A 130 7.68 -0.10 0.66
N LEU A 131 6.89 -1.16 0.51
CA LEU A 131 5.51 -1.26 0.93
C LEU A 131 5.28 -2.52 1.74
N ILE A 132 4.68 -2.34 2.92
CA ILE A 132 4.18 -3.44 3.75
C ILE A 132 2.66 -3.38 3.76
N ALA A 133 2.01 -4.49 3.45
CA ALA A 133 0.56 -4.60 3.46
C ALA A 133 0.10 -5.42 4.67
N ILE A 134 -0.85 -4.87 5.42
CA ILE A 134 -1.47 -5.50 6.59
C ILE A 134 -2.98 -5.54 6.36
N PRO A 135 -3.49 -6.61 5.73
CA PRO A 135 -4.92 -6.69 5.45
C PRO A 135 -5.71 -6.93 6.73
N THR A 136 -6.86 -6.28 6.83
CA THR A 136 -7.82 -6.44 7.93
C THR A 136 -9.11 -7.13 7.48
N THR A 137 -9.26 -7.38 6.19
CA THR A 137 -10.40 -8.11 5.60
C THR A 137 -9.88 -9.28 4.78
N ALA A 138 -10.66 -10.34 4.72
CA ALA A 138 -10.39 -11.48 3.86
C ALA A 138 -11.03 -11.29 2.48
N GLY A 139 -10.45 -11.90 1.45
CA GLY A 139 -11.10 -12.11 0.16
C GLY A 139 -10.70 -11.16 -0.97
N THR A 140 -10.07 -10.01 -0.72
CA THR A 140 -9.65 -9.12 -1.81
C THR A 140 -8.37 -9.58 -2.50
N GLY A 141 -7.44 -10.18 -1.74
CA GLY A 141 -6.15 -10.58 -2.25
C GLY A 141 -5.20 -9.43 -2.59
N SER A 142 -5.57 -8.18 -2.30
CA SER A 142 -4.76 -7.00 -2.66
C SER A 142 -3.36 -7.05 -2.06
N GLU A 143 -3.17 -7.67 -0.91
CA GLU A 143 -1.89 -7.80 -0.21
C GLU A 143 -0.88 -8.69 -0.95
N VAL A 144 -1.33 -9.49 -1.91
CA VAL A 144 -0.48 -10.43 -2.64
C VAL A 144 -0.52 -10.25 -4.17
N THR A 145 -1.22 -9.23 -4.67
CA THR A 145 -1.40 -9.02 -6.11
C THR A 145 -0.60 -7.84 -6.64
N ASN A 146 -0.45 -7.82 -7.96
CA ASN A 146 0.23 -6.76 -8.72
C ASN A 146 -0.73 -5.73 -9.31
N VAL A 147 -1.94 -5.62 -8.76
CA VAL A 147 -3.02 -4.76 -9.28
C VAL A 147 -3.48 -3.77 -8.22
N ALA A 148 -3.74 -2.54 -8.63
CA ALA A 148 -4.48 -1.54 -7.85
C ALA A 148 -5.63 -1.00 -8.71
N ILE A 149 -6.82 -0.94 -8.13
CA ILE A 149 -8.03 -0.45 -8.82
C ILE A 149 -8.47 0.86 -8.19
N LEU A 150 -8.66 1.87 -9.03
CA LEU A 150 -9.06 3.21 -8.63
C LEU A 150 -10.31 3.65 -9.40
N SER A 151 -11.14 4.46 -8.76
CA SER A 151 -12.31 5.05 -9.40
C SER A 151 -11.97 6.40 -10.00
N ASP A 152 -12.27 6.54 -11.30
CA ASP A 152 -12.28 7.82 -11.99
C ASP A 152 -13.74 8.31 -12.03
N LYS A 153 -14.11 9.16 -11.09
CA LYS A 153 -15.48 9.66 -10.99
C LYS A 153 -15.87 10.58 -12.15
N ALA A 154 -14.93 11.35 -12.66
CA ALA A 154 -15.18 12.22 -13.80
C ALA A 154 -15.53 11.42 -15.06
N ALA A 155 -14.84 10.32 -15.30
CA ALA A 155 -15.10 9.44 -16.43
C ALA A 155 -16.14 8.34 -16.12
N GLN A 156 -16.61 8.23 -14.87
CA GLN A 156 -17.55 7.22 -14.38
C GLN A 156 -17.11 5.77 -14.68
N LEU A 157 -15.82 5.51 -14.53
CA LEU A 157 -15.27 4.18 -14.75
C LEU A 157 -14.14 3.88 -13.76
N LYS A 158 -13.78 2.61 -13.66
CA LYS A 158 -12.63 2.16 -12.87
C LYS A 158 -11.40 2.05 -13.76
N LYS A 159 -10.25 2.42 -13.19
CA LYS A 159 -8.96 2.33 -13.85
C LYS A 159 -8.02 1.48 -12.99
N GLY A 160 -7.19 0.70 -13.63
CA GLY A 160 -6.24 -0.17 -12.97
C GLY A 160 -4.80 0.19 -13.27
N ILE A 161 -3.95 0.02 -12.27
CA ILE A 161 -2.50 -0.05 -12.44
C ILE A 161 -2.13 -1.52 -12.26
N VAL A 162 -1.51 -2.10 -13.28
CA VAL A 162 -1.08 -3.50 -13.27
C VAL A 162 0.42 -3.54 -13.53
N SER A 163 1.17 -3.89 -12.52
CA SER A 163 2.63 -3.97 -12.61
C SER A 163 3.20 -4.80 -11.48
N ASP A 164 4.21 -5.59 -11.75
CA ASP A 164 4.91 -6.35 -10.71
C ASP A 164 5.56 -5.44 -9.66
N TYR A 165 5.82 -4.17 -9.98
CA TYR A 165 6.30 -3.17 -9.02
C TYR A 165 5.28 -2.79 -7.96
N LEU A 166 4.00 -3.18 -8.11
CA LEU A 166 2.96 -2.98 -7.11
C LEU A 166 2.91 -4.10 -6.07
N LEU A 167 3.59 -5.22 -6.31
CA LEU A 167 3.65 -6.30 -5.32
C LEU A 167 4.23 -5.79 -4.02
N PRO A 168 3.54 -5.95 -2.88
CA PRO A 168 4.10 -5.57 -1.60
C PRO A 168 5.42 -6.28 -1.33
N ASP A 169 6.35 -5.57 -0.69
CA ASP A 169 7.60 -6.18 -0.22
C ASP A 169 7.33 -7.21 0.88
N VAL A 170 6.34 -6.92 1.72
CA VAL A 170 5.88 -7.83 2.78
C VAL A 170 4.37 -7.74 2.89
N ALA A 171 3.71 -8.87 3.05
CA ALA A 171 2.33 -8.97 3.50
C ALA A 171 2.29 -9.65 4.87
N LEU A 172 1.69 -8.99 5.86
CA LEU A 172 1.53 -9.51 7.22
C LEU A 172 0.06 -9.85 7.45
N ILE A 173 -0.23 -11.13 7.60
CA ILE A 173 -1.60 -11.63 7.75
C ILE A 173 -1.72 -12.34 9.10
N SER A 174 -2.39 -11.69 10.03
CA SER A 174 -2.65 -12.23 11.37
C SER A 174 -3.98 -12.93 11.47
#